data_cccce39b0c57e4133a33fa7f8676c7f6
#
_entry.id   cccce39b0c57e4133a33fa7f8676c7f6
#
_cell.length_a   1.000
_cell.length_b   1.000
_cell.length_c   1.000
_cell.angle_alpha   90.00
_cell.angle_beta   90.00
_cell.angle_gamma   90.00
#
_symmetry.space_group_name_H-M   'P 1'
#
loop_
_entity.id
_entity.type
_entity.pdbx_description
1 polymer ?
#
loop_
_entity_poly.entity_id
_entity_poly.type
_entity_poly.pdbx_seq_one_letter_code
_entity_poly.pdbx_strand_id
1 'polypeptide(L)'
;MRNVLVVILLLGMGVGILLSPAESAEAVSAGRAPDSAEEAESGAATNGDSGILKITSEGQDVVDLQMRLRDLGYFNYKVTGYYGTATQAAVQNFQENNSLNPDGTVGGETMTVLYSCNAIRETISGSGTTAMLPVSRGGRTTFGAMVDWFQSGQYLFPRGAVAKVTDLYTGISFHMKRTGGTNHTDSEPISKADADKIRQIWGGWSWDRRPVILDIGGDRIAASMHGMPHAYDYISDNGMSGHVCIHMYKSRTHIRNAQDPDHQAA
;
A
#
# COMPACT_ATOMS: atom_id res chain seq x y z
N MET A 1 -18.41 40.10 52.40
CA MET A 1 -17.45 39.80 53.51
C MET A 1 -16.53 38.72 52.97
N ARG A 2 -15.31 38.76 52.83
CA ARG A 2 -14.15 39.60 53.14
C ARG A 2 -13.08 39.29 52.10
N ASN A 3 -12.57 40.33 51.52
CA ASN A 3 -11.30 40.38 50.77
C ASN A 3 -10.14 39.88 51.61
N VAL A 4 -9.18 39.17 51.01
CA VAL A 4 -7.78 39.32 51.40
C VAL A 4 -6.95 39.35 50.13
N LEU A 5 -6.47 40.51 49.90
CA LEU A 5 -5.38 40.91 49.04
C LEU A 5 -4.09 40.64 49.79
N VAL A 6 -3.06 40.04 49.19
CA VAL A 6 -1.66 40.21 49.64
C VAL A 6 -0.81 40.46 48.42
N VAL A 7 -0.14 41.54 48.53
CA VAL A 7 0.70 42.33 47.67
C VAL A 7 2.17 41.97 47.93
N ILE A 8 2.96 41.88 46.88
CA ILE A 8 4.34 42.34 46.58
C ILE A 8 5.50 41.91 47.51
N LEU A 9 6.61 41.53 46.90
CA LEU A 9 7.83 42.36 46.92
C LEU A 9 8.84 41.94 45.84
N LEU A 10 9.22 42.94 45.03
CA LEU A 10 10.40 43.02 44.16
C LEU A 10 11.65 43.29 45.00
N LEU A 11 12.80 42.81 44.52
CA LEU A 11 14.16 43.37 44.65
C LEU A 11 15.08 42.38 43.96
N GLY A 12 15.86 42.60 42.92
CA GLY A 12 16.59 43.81 42.54
C GLY A 12 18.08 43.50 42.45
N MET A 13 18.63 43.76 41.27
CA MET A 13 20.04 44.10 41.00
C MET A 13 21.11 42.99 40.92
N GLY A 14 21.81 43.06 39.79
CA GLY A 14 23.21 42.74 39.65
C GLY A 14 23.71 42.58 38.22
N VAL A 15 24.11 43.72 37.66
CA VAL A 15 24.80 43.92 36.37
C VAL A 15 26.18 43.23 36.41
N GLY A 16 26.57 42.63 35.32
CA GLY A 16 27.93 42.16 35.07
C GLY A 16 28.21 41.90 33.61
N ILE A 17 28.52 42.96 32.86
CA ILE A 17 29.10 42.90 31.52
C ILE A 17 30.57 42.60 31.64
N LEU A 18 31.05 41.61 30.87
CA LEU A 18 32.47 41.56 30.46
C LEU A 18 32.55 41.04 29.02
N LEU A 19 33.16 41.91 28.21
CA LEU A 19 33.49 41.73 26.82
C LEU A 19 34.77 40.88 26.65
N SER A 20 34.75 40.07 25.62
CA SER A 20 35.75 39.63 24.60
C SER A 20 37.25 39.57 24.98
N PRO A 21 38.08 38.77 24.28
CA PRO A 21 38.25 38.88 22.83
C PRO A 21 38.41 37.54 22.09
N ALA A 22 38.32 37.70 20.74
CA ALA A 22 38.64 36.72 19.74
C ALA A 22 40.13 36.34 19.75
N GLU A 23 40.42 35.05 19.51
CA GLU A 23 41.69 34.65 18.93
C GLU A 23 41.50 33.45 18.00
N SER A 24 41.97 33.64 16.82
CA SER A 24 42.04 32.71 15.71
C SER A 24 43.16 31.70 15.92
N ALA A 25 42.89 30.42 15.67
CA ALA A 25 43.94 29.46 15.27
C ALA A 25 43.33 28.25 14.56
N GLU A 26 43.60 28.21 13.30
CA GLU A 26 44.10 27.12 12.44
C GLU A 26 43.44 25.73 12.45
N ALA A 27 43.12 25.36 11.22
CA ALA A 27 42.74 24.08 10.68
C ALA A 27 43.70 22.94 11.08
N VAL A 28 43.14 21.85 11.58
CA VAL A 28 43.71 20.52 11.41
C VAL A 28 42.65 19.63 10.78
N SER A 29 42.92 19.31 9.52
CA SER A 29 42.33 18.26 8.72
C SER A 29 42.39 16.92 9.45
N ALA A 30 41.26 16.32 9.73
CA ALA A 30 41.17 14.90 10.05
C ALA A 30 39.93 14.32 9.42
N GLY A 31 40.14 13.55 8.37
CA GLY A 31 39.47 12.33 7.99
C GLY A 31 37.94 12.35 7.98
N ARG A 32 37.36 12.84 6.90
CA ARG A 32 35.96 12.52 6.49
C ARG A 32 35.92 11.05 6.07
N ALA A 33 35.35 10.17 6.89
CA ALA A 33 34.88 8.89 6.42
C ALA A 33 33.74 9.12 5.44
N PRO A 34 33.71 8.45 4.28
CA PRO A 34 32.61 8.54 3.36
C PRO A 34 31.45 7.71 3.91
N ASP A 35 30.41 8.38 4.36
CA ASP A 35 29.11 7.78 4.59
C ASP A 35 28.40 7.70 3.24
N SER A 36 28.88 6.80 2.39
CA SER A 36 28.21 6.36 1.20
C SER A 36 27.51 5.03 1.50
N ALA A 37 26.38 5.10 2.17
CA ALA A 37 25.35 4.11 1.97
C ALA A 37 24.79 4.37 0.55
N GLU A 38 25.49 3.80 -0.40
CA GLU A 38 25.02 3.58 -1.76
C GLU A 38 23.75 2.73 -1.62
N GLU A 39 22.59 3.39 -1.72
CA GLU A 39 21.35 2.70 -2.04
C GLU A 39 21.61 2.02 -3.37
N ALA A 40 21.84 0.70 -3.31
CA ALA A 40 21.77 -0.13 -4.49
C ALA A 40 20.32 -0.01 -5.01
N GLU A 41 20.11 0.95 -5.90
CA GLU A 41 19.05 0.87 -6.87
C GLU A 41 19.24 -0.45 -7.59
N SER A 42 18.48 -1.47 -7.16
CA SER A 42 18.19 -2.63 -7.97
C SER A 42 17.59 -2.09 -9.26
N GLY A 43 18.43 -1.95 -10.28
CA GLY A 43 18.04 -1.53 -11.59
C GLY A 43 16.91 -2.40 -12.10
N ALA A 44 15.69 -1.90 -12.00
CA ALA A 44 14.63 -2.34 -12.86
C ALA A 44 15.10 -2.01 -14.27
N ALA A 45 15.55 -3.02 -15.01
CA ALA A 45 15.73 -2.93 -16.43
C ALA A 45 14.36 -2.55 -17.02
N THR A 46 14.13 -1.27 -17.17
CA THR A 46 13.06 -0.74 -18.00
C THR A 46 13.45 -1.05 -19.44
N ASN A 47 13.09 -2.24 -19.90
CA ASN A 47 12.99 -2.46 -21.32
C ASN A 47 11.91 -1.51 -21.82
N GLY A 48 12.32 -0.49 -22.54
CA GLY A 48 11.46 0.49 -23.18
C GLY A 48 10.66 -0.15 -24.31
N ASP A 49 9.67 -0.92 -23.95
CA ASP A 49 8.57 -1.35 -24.83
C ASP A 49 7.28 -1.37 -24.00
N SER A 50 6.51 -0.33 -24.14
CA SER A 50 5.06 -0.10 -23.87
C SER A 50 4.31 -1.04 -22.91
N GLY A 51 4.85 -1.42 -21.76
CA GLY A 51 4.08 -2.12 -20.70
C GLY A 51 3.45 -3.46 -21.11
N ILE A 52 3.92 -4.08 -22.19
CA ILE A 52 3.41 -5.35 -22.73
C ILE A 52 4.29 -6.49 -22.20
N LEU A 53 3.67 -7.47 -21.51
CA LEU A 53 4.35 -8.70 -21.10
C LEU A 53 4.10 -9.79 -22.12
N LYS A 54 5.18 -10.42 -22.59
CA LYS A 54 5.16 -11.49 -23.60
C LYS A 54 6.29 -12.48 -23.35
N ILE A 55 6.35 -13.53 -24.15
CA ILE A 55 7.43 -14.52 -24.06
C ILE A 55 8.80 -13.82 -24.04
N THR A 56 9.68 -14.26 -23.16
CA THR A 56 10.99 -13.68 -22.81
C THR A 56 10.98 -12.45 -21.90
N SER A 57 9.83 -11.88 -21.56
CA SER A 57 9.77 -10.85 -20.51
C SER A 57 10.22 -11.41 -19.17
N GLU A 58 10.92 -10.60 -18.38
CA GLU A 58 11.43 -10.99 -17.06
C GLU A 58 11.20 -9.86 -16.04
N GLY A 59 11.22 -10.23 -14.75
CA GLY A 59 11.19 -9.26 -13.65
C GLY A 59 9.93 -9.36 -12.82
N GLN A 60 9.74 -8.32 -11.98
CA GLN A 60 8.67 -8.29 -10.98
C GLN A 60 7.28 -8.30 -11.62
N ASP A 61 7.10 -7.62 -12.75
CA ASP A 61 5.81 -7.58 -13.46
C ASP A 61 5.38 -8.98 -13.92
N VAL A 62 6.33 -9.84 -14.30
CA VAL A 62 6.07 -11.22 -14.68
C VAL A 62 5.77 -12.08 -13.44
N VAL A 63 6.44 -11.83 -12.31
CA VAL A 63 6.10 -12.47 -11.02
C VAL A 63 4.65 -12.17 -10.67
N ASP A 64 4.26 -10.90 -10.73
CA ASP A 64 2.92 -10.44 -10.38
C ASP A 64 1.86 -11.05 -11.31
N LEU A 65 2.15 -11.10 -12.60
CA LEU A 65 1.31 -11.76 -13.59
C LEU A 65 1.12 -13.25 -13.28
N GLN A 66 2.22 -13.99 -13.06
CA GLN A 66 2.18 -15.42 -12.76
C GLN A 66 1.42 -15.73 -11.47
N MET A 67 1.59 -14.89 -10.45
CA MET A 67 0.84 -15.00 -9.21
C MET A 67 -0.65 -14.77 -9.44
N ARG A 68 -1.01 -13.73 -10.20
CA ARG A 68 -2.41 -13.44 -10.51
C ARG A 68 -3.08 -14.55 -11.34
N LEU A 69 -2.40 -15.06 -12.35
CA LEU A 69 -2.88 -16.20 -13.14
C LEU A 69 -3.06 -17.46 -12.27
N ARG A 70 -2.17 -17.69 -11.31
CA ARG A 70 -2.30 -18.77 -10.35
C ARG A 70 -3.50 -18.59 -9.44
N ASP A 71 -3.75 -17.38 -8.93
CA ASP A 71 -4.91 -17.07 -8.10
C ASP A 71 -6.23 -17.31 -8.85
N LEU A 72 -6.23 -17.04 -10.17
CA LEU A 72 -7.38 -17.28 -11.03
C LEU A 72 -7.51 -18.74 -11.49
N GLY A 73 -6.51 -19.59 -11.19
CA GLY A 73 -6.50 -21.02 -11.52
C GLY A 73 -5.78 -21.38 -12.83
N TYR A 74 -5.34 -20.39 -13.61
CA TYR A 74 -4.72 -20.62 -14.93
C TYR A 74 -3.23 -21.02 -14.89
N PHE A 75 -2.52 -20.81 -13.74
CA PHE A 75 -1.09 -21.07 -13.64
C PHE A 75 -0.75 -21.96 -12.45
N ASN A 76 -0.42 -23.23 -12.70
CA ASN A 76 -0.12 -24.24 -11.67
C ASN A 76 1.38 -24.55 -11.54
N TYR A 77 2.25 -23.70 -12.08
CA TYR A 77 3.70 -23.85 -12.05
C TYR A 77 4.34 -22.98 -10.98
N LYS A 78 5.65 -23.19 -10.75
CA LYS A 78 6.44 -22.32 -9.88
C LYS A 78 6.51 -20.93 -10.49
N VAL A 79 6.25 -19.91 -9.68
CA VAL A 79 6.45 -18.50 -10.06
C VAL A 79 7.96 -18.23 -10.16
N THR A 80 8.43 -17.83 -11.31
CA THR A 80 9.85 -17.66 -11.63
C THR A 80 10.26 -16.25 -11.98
N GLY A 81 9.28 -15.40 -12.34
CA GLY A 81 9.55 -14.08 -12.91
C GLY A 81 10.05 -14.11 -14.36
N TYR A 82 9.99 -15.28 -15.01
CA TYR A 82 10.32 -15.44 -16.42
C TYR A 82 9.06 -15.82 -17.22
N TYR A 83 8.75 -15.06 -18.26
CA TYR A 83 7.61 -15.30 -19.14
C TYR A 83 7.97 -16.37 -20.16
N GLY A 84 7.86 -17.63 -19.77
CA GLY A 84 8.08 -18.78 -20.64
C GLY A 84 6.77 -19.29 -21.27
N THR A 85 6.86 -20.41 -21.96
CA THR A 85 5.72 -21.06 -22.65
C THR A 85 4.58 -21.43 -21.70
N ALA A 86 4.89 -21.80 -20.46
CA ALA A 86 3.87 -22.09 -19.44
C ALA A 86 3.07 -20.84 -19.06
N THR A 87 3.73 -19.69 -18.94
CA THR A 87 3.08 -18.40 -18.68
C THR A 87 2.24 -17.96 -19.88
N GLN A 88 2.77 -18.12 -21.09
CA GLN A 88 2.04 -17.82 -22.32
C GLN A 88 0.76 -18.65 -22.45
N ALA A 89 0.84 -19.96 -22.24
CA ALA A 89 -0.33 -20.84 -22.28
C ALA A 89 -1.39 -20.44 -21.23
N ALA A 90 -0.96 -20.10 -20.02
CA ALA A 90 -1.86 -19.63 -18.96
C ALA A 90 -2.54 -18.31 -19.33
N VAL A 91 -1.84 -17.38 -19.96
CA VAL A 91 -2.40 -16.12 -20.47
C VAL A 91 -3.40 -16.39 -21.59
N GLN A 92 -3.09 -17.24 -22.54
CA GLN A 92 -4.01 -17.61 -23.62
C GLN A 92 -5.32 -18.20 -23.08
N ASN A 93 -5.24 -19.17 -22.17
CA ASN A 93 -6.42 -19.76 -21.52
C ASN A 93 -7.22 -18.70 -20.75
N PHE A 94 -6.55 -17.77 -20.07
CA PHE A 94 -7.21 -16.67 -19.41
C PHE A 94 -7.94 -15.76 -20.41
N GLN A 95 -7.28 -15.39 -21.50
CA GLN A 95 -7.84 -14.54 -22.55
C GLN A 95 -9.06 -15.20 -23.21
N GLU A 96 -9.00 -16.48 -23.56
CA GLU A 96 -10.13 -17.23 -24.11
C GLU A 96 -11.34 -17.21 -23.18
N ASN A 97 -11.12 -17.56 -21.90
CA ASN A 97 -12.22 -17.61 -20.92
C ASN A 97 -12.83 -16.24 -20.60
N ASN A 98 -12.10 -15.17 -20.85
CA ASN A 98 -12.55 -13.79 -20.61
C ASN A 98 -12.94 -13.05 -21.88
N SER A 99 -13.12 -13.76 -23.00
CA SER A 99 -13.53 -13.19 -24.31
C SER A 99 -12.56 -12.14 -24.86
N LEU A 100 -11.28 -12.30 -24.57
CA LEU A 100 -10.17 -11.52 -25.12
C LEU A 100 -9.55 -12.27 -26.31
N ASN A 101 -8.76 -11.55 -27.12
CA ASN A 101 -7.94 -12.20 -28.14
C ASN A 101 -6.86 -13.06 -27.49
N PRO A 102 -6.81 -14.41 -27.73
CA PRO A 102 -5.90 -15.33 -27.04
C PRO A 102 -4.50 -15.35 -27.67
N ASP A 103 -3.87 -14.20 -27.83
CA ASP A 103 -2.54 -14.07 -28.42
C ASP A 103 -1.39 -14.45 -27.46
N GLY A 104 -1.70 -14.64 -26.18
CA GLY A 104 -0.70 -14.94 -25.15
C GLY A 104 0.20 -13.77 -24.82
N THR A 105 -0.28 -12.54 -25.07
CA THR A 105 0.41 -11.28 -24.77
C THR A 105 -0.40 -10.47 -23.79
N VAL A 106 0.22 -9.94 -22.76
CA VAL A 106 -0.48 -9.13 -21.74
C VAL A 106 -0.28 -7.65 -22.04
N GLY A 107 -1.21 -7.09 -22.81
CA GLY A 107 -1.34 -5.67 -23.05
C GLY A 107 -2.33 -5.01 -22.08
N GLY A 108 -2.61 -3.71 -22.30
CA GLY A 108 -3.50 -2.92 -21.44
C GLY A 108 -4.90 -3.49 -21.26
N GLU A 109 -5.49 -4.07 -22.32
CA GLU A 109 -6.79 -4.71 -22.27
C GLU A 109 -6.76 -5.98 -21.41
N THR A 110 -5.79 -6.86 -21.65
CA THR A 110 -5.60 -8.08 -20.85
C THR A 110 -5.33 -7.75 -19.39
N MET A 111 -4.48 -6.74 -19.11
CA MET A 111 -4.23 -6.26 -17.74
C MET A 111 -5.50 -5.77 -17.07
N THR A 112 -6.30 -4.97 -17.77
CA THR A 112 -7.56 -4.43 -17.22
C THR A 112 -8.49 -5.54 -16.79
N VAL A 113 -8.69 -6.57 -17.63
CA VAL A 113 -9.55 -7.70 -17.31
C VAL A 113 -8.94 -8.61 -16.25
N LEU A 114 -7.65 -8.90 -16.34
CA LEU A 114 -6.92 -9.76 -15.42
C LEU A 114 -7.01 -9.28 -13.96
N TYR A 115 -6.94 -7.97 -13.76
CA TYR A 115 -7.00 -7.37 -12.43
C TYR A 115 -8.40 -6.81 -12.08
N SER A 116 -9.40 -7.06 -12.93
CA SER A 116 -10.79 -6.73 -12.61
C SER A 116 -11.41 -7.75 -11.64
N CYS A 117 -12.45 -7.31 -10.94
CA CYS A 117 -13.30 -8.20 -10.12
C CYS A 117 -14.12 -9.18 -10.95
N ASN A 118 -14.26 -8.93 -12.26
CA ASN A 118 -15.02 -9.76 -13.19
C ASN A 118 -14.16 -10.79 -13.93
N ALA A 119 -12.85 -10.86 -13.65
CA ALA A 119 -11.96 -11.87 -14.22
C ALA A 119 -12.52 -13.28 -13.96
N ILE A 120 -12.82 -14.01 -15.02
CA ILE A 120 -13.34 -15.37 -14.94
C ILE A 120 -12.21 -16.27 -14.45
N ARG A 121 -12.51 -17.09 -13.46
CA ARG A 121 -11.60 -18.12 -12.96
C ARG A 121 -11.66 -19.36 -13.83
N GLU A 122 -10.55 -20.07 -13.98
CA GLU A 122 -10.54 -21.38 -14.61
C GLU A 122 -11.37 -22.36 -13.77
N THR A 123 -12.39 -22.95 -14.40
CA THR A 123 -13.17 -24.02 -13.79
C THR A 123 -12.46 -25.33 -14.07
N ILE A 124 -11.75 -25.89 -13.08
CA ILE A 124 -11.16 -27.22 -13.19
C ILE A 124 -12.29 -28.24 -13.24
N SER A 125 -12.63 -28.71 -14.44
CA SER A 125 -13.44 -29.92 -14.63
C SER A 125 -12.56 -31.14 -14.39
N GLY A 126 -12.39 -31.55 -13.13
CA GLY A 126 -11.59 -32.72 -12.78
C GLY A 126 -11.39 -32.85 -11.27
N SER A 127 -12.03 -33.86 -10.71
CA SER A 127 -11.98 -34.32 -9.34
C SER A 127 -10.57 -34.28 -8.73
N GLY A 128 -10.38 -33.40 -7.74
CA GLY A 128 -9.16 -33.34 -6.92
C GLY A 128 -9.34 -32.26 -5.86
N THR A 129 -9.95 -32.65 -4.73
CA THR A 129 -10.18 -31.82 -3.56
C THR A 129 -8.88 -31.26 -2.99
N THR A 130 -8.61 -29.99 -3.29
CA THR A 130 -7.89 -29.13 -2.36
C THR A 130 -8.71 -27.85 -2.27
N ALA A 131 -9.45 -27.75 -1.16
CA ALA A 131 -10.32 -26.61 -0.91
C ALA A 131 -9.48 -25.34 -0.77
N MET A 132 -9.30 -24.62 -1.87
CA MET A 132 -9.07 -23.20 -1.80
C MET A 132 -10.42 -22.57 -1.44
N LEU A 133 -10.47 -21.90 -0.29
CA LEU A 133 -11.65 -21.21 0.15
C LEU A 133 -12.12 -20.28 -0.96
N PRO A 134 -13.37 -20.39 -1.42
CA PRO A 134 -13.90 -19.46 -2.39
C PRO A 134 -13.86 -18.07 -1.77
N VAL A 135 -13.24 -17.12 -2.46
CA VAL A 135 -13.56 -15.72 -2.23
C VAL A 135 -15.04 -15.62 -2.55
N SER A 136 -15.87 -15.55 -1.53
CA SER A 136 -17.32 -15.55 -1.66
C SER A 136 -17.75 -14.41 -2.54
N ARG A 137 -18.22 -14.72 -3.75
CA ARG A 137 -19.10 -13.80 -4.47
C ARG A 137 -20.27 -13.46 -3.55
N GLY A 138 -20.26 -12.22 -3.06
CA GLY A 138 -21.49 -11.51 -2.71
C GLY A 138 -22.37 -12.09 -1.62
N GLY A 139 -21.82 -12.66 -0.55
CA GLY A 139 -22.45 -12.48 0.72
C GLY A 139 -22.08 -11.08 1.22
N ARG A 140 -23.03 -10.17 1.33
CA ARG A 140 -22.84 -8.91 2.04
C ARG A 140 -22.52 -9.24 3.50
N THR A 141 -21.29 -9.65 3.79
CA THR A 141 -20.82 -9.71 5.17
C THR A 141 -20.69 -8.27 5.64
N THR A 142 -21.31 -7.94 6.73
CA THR A 142 -21.27 -6.61 7.35
C THR A 142 -19.83 -6.16 7.60
N PHE A 143 -18.91 -7.12 7.75
CA PHE A 143 -17.52 -6.90 8.19
C PHE A 143 -16.45 -7.09 7.10
N GLY A 144 -16.81 -7.39 5.85
CA GLY A 144 -15.84 -7.65 4.78
C GLY A 144 -15.18 -9.04 4.85
N ALA A 145 -14.55 -9.43 3.76
CA ALA A 145 -13.78 -10.67 3.66
C ALA A 145 -12.37 -10.46 4.21
N MET A 146 -11.86 -11.44 4.97
CA MET A 146 -10.47 -11.47 5.37
C MET A 146 -9.62 -11.98 4.20
N VAL A 147 -8.83 -11.11 3.60
CA VAL A 147 -8.05 -11.39 2.38
C VAL A 147 -6.56 -11.34 2.70
N ASP A 148 -5.85 -12.44 2.41
CA ASP A 148 -4.39 -12.51 2.54
C ASP A 148 -3.74 -11.56 1.52
N TRP A 149 -2.93 -10.62 2.03
CA TRP A 149 -2.28 -9.59 1.23
C TRP A 149 -1.42 -10.18 0.11
N PHE A 150 -0.57 -11.14 0.44
CA PHE A 150 0.38 -11.72 -0.50
C PHE A 150 -0.25 -12.73 -1.47
N GLN A 151 -1.39 -13.32 -1.11
CA GLN A 151 -2.10 -14.26 -1.98
C GLN A 151 -3.02 -13.56 -2.97
N SER A 152 -3.75 -12.55 -2.53
CA SER A 152 -4.75 -11.89 -3.38
C SER A 152 -4.98 -10.41 -3.10
N GLY A 153 -4.72 -9.92 -1.89
CA GLY A 153 -5.02 -8.54 -1.51
C GLY A 153 -4.34 -7.49 -2.38
N GLN A 154 -3.06 -7.69 -2.68
CA GLN A 154 -2.28 -6.77 -3.50
C GLN A 154 -2.82 -6.65 -4.95
N TYR A 155 -3.50 -7.68 -5.44
CA TYR A 155 -4.09 -7.72 -6.78
C TYR A 155 -5.53 -7.21 -6.81
N LEU A 156 -6.27 -7.40 -5.73
CA LEU A 156 -7.61 -6.84 -5.58
C LEU A 156 -7.57 -5.32 -5.41
N PHE A 157 -6.48 -4.79 -4.87
CA PHE A 157 -6.24 -3.35 -4.77
C PHE A 157 -4.91 -2.99 -5.46
N PRO A 158 -4.85 -3.02 -6.80
CA PRO A 158 -3.64 -2.72 -7.55
C PRO A 158 -3.23 -1.25 -7.43
N ARG A 159 -1.96 -0.95 -7.71
CA ARG A 159 -1.47 0.44 -7.73
C ARG A 159 -2.28 1.28 -8.72
N GLY A 160 -2.64 2.48 -8.30
CA GLY A 160 -3.49 3.38 -9.08
C GLY A 160 -4.99 3.17 -8.91
N ALA A 161 -5.44 2.04 -8.37
CA ALA A 161 -6.84 1.80 -8.08
C ALA A 161 -7.35 2.67 -6.93
N VAL A 162 -8.64 2.96 -6.94
CA VAL A 162 -9.35 3.71 -5.90
C VAL A 162 -10.30 2.77 -5.18
N ALA A 163 -10.22 2.77 -3.85
CA ALA A 163 -11.16 2.10 -2.97
C ALA A 163 -12.01 3.12 -2.22
N LYS A 164 -13.27 2.78 -1.99
CA LYS A 164 -14.05 3.42 -0.93
C LYS A 164 -13.68 2.76 0.38
N VAL A 165 -13.18 3.54 1.33
CA VAL A 165 -12.81 3.09 2.67
C VAL A 165 -13.90 3.52 3.64
N THR A 166 -14.39 2.60 4.48
CA THR A 166 -15.37 2.89 5.53
C THR A 166 -14.79 2.53 6.88
N ASP A 167 -14.67 3.50 7.78
CA ASP A 167 -14.29 3.25 9.17
C ASP A 167 -15.42 2.54 9.91
N LEU A 168 -15.13 1.40 10.55
CA LEU A 168 -16.16 0.57 11.18
C LEU A 168 -16.76 1.18 12.44
N TYR A 169 -16.03 2.04 13.17
CA TYR A 169 -16.53 2.63 14.40
C TYR A 169 -17.45 3.82 14.17
N THR A 170 -17.15 4.63 13.14
CA THR A 170 -17.92 5.85 12.85
C THR A 170 -18.90 5.68 11.69
N GLY A 171 -18.69 4.70 10.82
CA GLY A 171 -19.43 4.54 9.56
C GLY A 171 -19.08 5.58 8.49
N ILE A 172 -18.14 6.49 8.78
CA ILE A 172 -17.71 7.52 7.82
C ILE A 172 -16.94 6.86 6.68
N SER A 173 -17.26 7.27 5.45
CA SER A 173 -16.61 6.74 4.25
C SER A 173 -15.87 7.83 3.49
N PHE A 174 -14.72 7.47 2.93
CA PHE A 174 -13.85 8.32 2.12
C PHE A 174 -13.18 7.49 1.01
N HIS A 175 -12.52 8.14 0.06
CA HIS A 175 -11.88 7.44 -1.04
C HIS A 175 -10.36 7.53 -0.95
N MET A 176 -9.71 6.40 -1.16
CA MET A 176 -8.25 6.26 -1.14
C MET A 176 -7.76 5.67 -2.45
N LYS A 177 -6.70 6.24 -2.99
CA LYS A 177 -5.97 5.69 -4.13
C LYS A 177 -4.72 4.98 -3.62
N ARG A 178 -4.51 3.74 -4.04
CA ARG A 178 -3.24 3.08 -3.77
C ARG A 178 -2.15 3.70 -4.63
N THR A 179 -1.15 4.31 -4.00
CA THR A 179 -0.01 4.97 -4.66
C THR A 179 1.24 4.10 -4.63
N GLY A 180 1.33 3.16 -3.68
CA GLY A 180 2.51 2.33 -3.52
C GLY A 180 2.30 1.09 -2.65
N GLY A 181 3.42 0.64 -2.06
CA GLY A 181 3.48 -0.45 -1.10
C GLY A 181 3.55 -1.85 -1.71
N THR A 182 4.50 -2.66 -1.23
CA THR A 182 4.68 -4.07 -1.59
C THR A 182 4.24 -5.00 -0.46
N ASN A 183 4.51 -4.62 0.78
CA ASN A 183 4.18 -5.39 1.98
C ASN A 183 2.78 -5.10 2.53
N HIS A 184 2.21 -3.97 2.18
CA HIS A 184 0.86 -3.47 2.46
C HIS A 184 0.52 -2.40 1.42
N THR A 185 -0.61 -1.71 1.53
CA THR A 185 -0.89 -0.60 0.62
C THR A 185 -0.42 0.72 1.21
N ASP A 186 0.35 1.50 0.44
CA ASP A 186 0.54 2.92 0.66
C ASP A 186 -0.54 3.65 -0.12
N SER A 187 -1.35 4.42 0.54
CA SER A 187 -2.55 5.01 -0.05
C SER A 187 -2.74 6.46 0.37
N GLU A 188 -3.30 7.24 -0.53
CA GLU A 188 -3.58 8.66 -0.33
C GLU A 188 -5.05 8.97 -0.60
N PRO A 189 -5.66 9.92 0.13
CA PRO A 189 -6.99 10.40 -0.19
C PRO A 189 -7.00 11.03 -1.58
N ILE A 190 -8.07 10.83 -2.34
CA ILE A 190 -8.18 11.40 -3.70
C ILE A 190 -8.57 12.87 -3.69
N SER A 191 -8.97 13.42 -2.55
CA SER A 191 -9.39 14.81 -2.41
C SER A 191 -9.16 15.34 -1.00
N LYS A 192 -9.12 16.67 -0.88
CA LYS A 192 -9.09 17.36 0.42
C LYS A 192 -10.29 16.97 1.30
N ALA A 193 -11.47 16.79 0.73
CA ALA A 193 -12.66 16.37 1.47
C ALA A 193 -12.49 14.96 2.06
N ASP A 194 -11.81 14.05 1.38
CA ASP A 194 -11.51 12.73 1.92
C ASP A 194 -10.44 12.79 3.01
N ALA A 195 -9.41 13.64 2.87
CA ALA A 195 -8.43 13.89 3.93
C ALA A 195 -9.07 14.52 5.19
N ASP A 196 -10.03 15.41 5.01
CA ASP A 196 -10.77 16.03 6.13
C ASP A 196 -11.58 14.96 6.90
N LYS A 197 -12.17 14.00 6.21
CA LYS A 197 -12.86 12.86 6.84
C LYS A 197 -11.91 11.96 7.63
N ILE A 198 -10.69 11.72 7.11
CA ILE A 198 -9.67 10.97 7.85
C ILE A 198 -9.34 11.72 9.15
N ARG A 199 -9.07 13.03 9.08
CA ARG A 199 -8.82 13.83 10.29
C ARG A 199 -10.00 13.82 11.26
N GLN A 200 -11.22 13.85 10.76
CA GLN A 200 -12.43 13.75 11.58
C GLN A 200 -12.51 12.42 12.33
N ILE A 201 -12.23 11.30 11.65
CA ILE A 201 -12.29 9.95 12.21
C ILE A 201 -11.27 9.75 13.33
N TRP A 202 -10.03 10.22 13.12
CA TRP A 202 -8.92 10.06 14.08
C TRP A 202 -8.78 11.21 15.07
N GLY A 203 -9.56 12.29 14.92
CA GLY A 203 -9.41 13.51 15.73
C GLY A 203 -8.14 14.31 15.39
N GLY A 204 -7.58 14.10 14.21
CA GLY A 204 -6.31 14.64 13.72
C GLY A 204 -5.50 13.56 13.03
N TRP A 205 -4.20 13.82 12.80
CA TRP A 205 -3.30 12.80 12.29
C TRP A 205 -2.84 11.88 13.44
N SER A 206 -3.02 10.55 13.30
CA SER A 206 -2.74 9.57 14.37
C SER A 206 -2.21 8.25 13.83
N TRP A 207 -1.32 7.64 14.60
CA TRP A 207 -0.84 6.28 14.37
C TRP A 207 -1.80 5.20 14.89
N ASP A 208 -2.89 5.57 15.54
CA ASP A 208 -3.85 4.60 16.06
C ASP A 208 -4.45 3.78 14.92
N ARG A 209 -4.47 2.46 15.08
CA ARG A 209 -5.03 1.52 14.12
C ARG A 209 -6.54 1.44 14.30
N ARG A 210 -7.26 1.49 13.20
CA ARG A 210 -8.71 1.37 13.19
C ARG A 210 -9.15 0.35 12.15
N PRO A 211 -10.16 -0.47 12.45
CA PRO A 211 -10.72 -1.39 11.49
C PRO A 211 -11.48 -0.62 10.41
N VAL A 212 -11.21 -0.98 9.16
CA VAL A 212 -11.85 -0.38 8.00
C VAL A 212 -12.33 -1.45 7.03
N ILE A 213 -13.32 -1.11 6.23
CA ILE A 213 -13.75 -1.91 5.08
C ILE A 213 -13.31 -1.19 3.81
N LEU A 214 -12.69 -1.94 2.92
CA LEU A 214 -12.38 -1.51 1.56
C LEU A 214 -13.46 -2.04 0.63
N ASP A 215 -14.19 -1.14 -0.03
CA ASP A 215 -15.09 -1.49 -1.14
C ASP A 215 -14.32 -1.23 -2.45
N ILE A 216 -13.95 -2.30 -3.15
CA ILE A 216 -13.15 -2.26 -4.38
C ILE A 216 -13.80 -3.17 -5.42
N GLY A 217 -14.22 -2.62 -6.55
CA GLY A 217 -14.74 -3.41 -7.67
C GLY A 217 -15.94 -4.32 -7.34
N GLY A 218 -16.65 -4.04 -6.24
CA GLY A 218 -17.76 -4.84 -5.74
C GLY A 218 -17.36 -5.83 -4.61
N ASP A 219 -16.08 -6.01 -4.36
CA ASP A 219 -15.59 -6.77 -3.21
C ASP A 219 -15.55 -5.90 -1.96
N ARG A 220 -15.88 -6.49 -0.81
CA ARG A 220 -15.76 -5.89 0.52
C ARG A 220 -14.67 -6.61 1.29
N ILE A 221 -13.60 -5.91 1.63
CA ILE A 221 -12.40 -6.48 2.24
C ILE A 221 -12.17 -5.86 3.61
N ALA A 222 -11.97 -6.71 4.61
CA ALA A 222 -11.56 -6.28 5.95
C ALA A 222 -10.09 -5.83 5.93
N ALA A 223 -9.81 -4.69 6.51
CA ALA A 223 -8.46 -4.14 6.62
C ALA A 223 -8.33 -3.28 7.89
N SER A 224 -7.11 -2.90 8.20
CA SER A 224 -6.77 -1.96 9.25
C SER A 224 -6.00 -0.79 8.69
N MET A 225 -6.23 0.42 9.17
CA MET A 225 -5.60 1.65 8.70
C MET A 225 -5.21 2.52 9.88
N HIS A 226 -4.09 3.24 9.78
CA HIS A 226 -3.80 4.39 10.64
C HIS A 226 -4.05 5.69 9.88
N GLY A 227 -4.22 6.80 10.60
CA GLY A 227 -4.50 8.13 10.05
C GLY A 227 -3.30 9.07 10.02
N MET A 228 -2.04 8.58 10.16
CA MET A 228 -0.84 9.43 10.17
C MET A 228 -0.18 9.45 8.80
N PRO A 229 -0.16 10.61 8.10
CA PRO A 229 0.59 10.77 6.86
C PRO A 229 2.10 10.66 7.10
N HIS A 230 2.80 9.98 6.21
CA HIS A 230 4.25 9.86 6.26
C HIS A 230 4.84 9.55 4.87
N ALA A 231 6.16 9.67 4.76
CA ALA A 231 6.95 9.36 3.58
C ALA A 231 6.51 10.10 2.31
N TYR A 232 6.43 9.41 1.17
CA TYR A 232 6.23 10.02 -0.14
C TYR A 232 4.79 10.49 -0.36
N ASP A 233 4.66 11.59 -1.10
CA ASP A 233 3.42 12.25 -1.49
C ASP A 233 3.32 12.23 -3.03
N TYR A 234 2.31 11.54 -3.56
CA TYR A 234 2.12 11.37 -5.00
C TYR A 234 0.89 12.12 -5.53
N ILE A 235 -0.01 12.55 -4.66
CA ILE A 235 -1.24 13.25 -5.05
C ILE A 235 -1.22 14.66 -4.46
N SER A 236 -0.80 15.64 -5.27
CA SER A 236 -0.83 17.04 -4.86
C SER A 236 -2.25 17.52 -4.55
N ASP A 237 -2.36 18.49 -3.66
CA ASP A 237 -3.60 19.21 -3.33
C ASP A 237 -4.74 18.35 -2.75
N ASN A 238 -4.45 17.14 -2.30
CA ASN A 238 -5.42 16.26 -1.65
C ASN A 238 -5.64 16.56 -0.16
N GLY A 239 -4.94 17.57 0.40
CA GLY A 239 -5.06 18.00 1.80
C GLY A 239 -4.30 17.13 2.81
N MET A 240 -3.44 16.24 2.33
CA MET A 240 -2.54 15.39 3.11
C MET A 240 -1.14 15.46 2.49
N SER A 241 -0.10 15.47 3.30
CA SER A 241 1.29 15.42 2.84
C SER A 241 1.88 14.06 3.21
N GLY A 242 2.14 13.23 2.20
CA GLY A 242 2.54 11.83 2.35
C GLY A 242 1.36 10.85 2.23
N HIS A 243 1.62 9.57 2.47
CA HIS A 243 0.63 8.50 2.41
C HIS A 243 0.33 7.92 3.79
N VAL A 244 -0.72 7.15 3.91
CA VAL A 244 -1.04 6.29 5.06
C VAL A 244 -1.01 4.83 4.64
N CYS A 245 -0.76 3.93 5.61
CA CYS A 245 -0.75 2.50 5.36
C CYS A 245 -2.12 1.88 5.62
N ILE A 246 -2.57 1.03 4.70
CA ILE A 246 -3.72 0.16 4.89
C ILE A 246 -3.23 -1.29 4.83
N HIS A 247 -3.53 -2.04 5.86
CA HIS A 247 -3.08 -3.42 6.08
C HIS A 247 -4.26 -4.39 5.95
N MET A 248 -4.18 -5.29 4.99
CA MET A 248 -5.02 -6.48 4.92
C MET A 248 -4.40 -7.63 5.73
N TYR A 249 -5.09 -8.74 5.85
CA TYR A 249 -4.59 -9.92 6.56
C TYR A 249 -3.21 -10.36 6.05
N LYS A 250 -2.31 -10.67 6.96
CA LYS A 250 -0.89 -11.04 6.74
C LYS A 250 0.00 -9.99 6.08
N SER A 251 -0.46 -8.80 5.80
CA SER A 251 0.43 -7.72 5.36
C SER A 251 1.54 -7.46 6.39
N ARG A 252 2.63 -6.85 5.95
CA ARG A 252 3.84 -6.66 6.75
C ARG A 252 4.29 -5.21 6.73
N THR A 253 5.08 -4.81 7.71
CA THR A 253 5.72 -3.49 7.76
C THR A 253 6.91 -3.41 6.80
N HIS A 254 7.29 -2.19 6.36
CA HIS A 254 8.44 -1.99 5.47
C HIS A 254 9.77 -2.39 6.14
N ILE A 255 10.04 -1.83 7.30
CA ILE A 255 11.37 -1.91 7.93
C ILE A 255 11.68 -3.32 8.43
N ARG A 256 10.72 -3.97 9.09
CA ARG A 256 10.95 -5.26 9.74
C ARG A 256 10.51 -6.46 8.91
N ASN A 257 9.81 -6.23 7.80
CA ASN A 257 9.17 -7.28 6.99
C ASN A 257 8.40 -8.29 7.86
N ALA A 258 7.76 -7.81 8.92
CA ALA A 258 7.00 -8.57 9.89
C ALA A 258 5.55 -8.07 9.95
N GLN A 259 4.63 -8.94 10.31
CA GLN A 259 3.26 -8.53 10.60
C GLN A 259 3.26 -7.53 11.75
N ASP A 260 2.46 -6.48 11.64
CA ASP A 260 2.20 -5.54 12.74
C ASP A 260 1.02 -6.10 13.56
N PRO A 261 1.26 -6.49 14.83
CA PRO A 261 0.22 -7.10 15.65
C PRO A 261 -1.02 -6.21 15.82
N ASP A 262 -0.81 -4.89 15.94
CA ASP A 262 -1.89 -3.93 16.15
C ASP A 262 -2.77 -3.80 14.89
N HIS A 263 -2.14 -3.87 13.69
CA HIS A 263 -2.88 -3.91 12.44
C HIS A 263 -3.60 -5.25 12.21
N GLN A 264 -3.05 -6.35 12.71
CA GLN A 264 -3.69 -7.66 12.56
C GLN A 264 -4.81 -7.90 13.60
N ALA A 265 -4.82 -7.16 14.70
CA ALA A 265 -5.83 -7.24 15.75
C ALA A 265 -7.01 -6.29 15.54
N ALA A 266 -6.83 -5.21 14.77
CA ALA A 266 -7.87 -4.26 14.44
C ALA A 266 -8.75 -4.79 13.31
#